data_a7ca36a80bbbceb8975dcd8b23d560fe
#
_entry.id   a7ca36a80bbbceb8975dcd8b23d560fe
#
_cell.length_a   1.000
_cell.length_b   1.000
_cell.length_c   1.000
_cell.angle_alpha   90.00
_cell.angle_beta   90.00
_cell.angle_gamma   90.00
#
_symmetry.space_group_name_H-M   'P 1'
#
loop_
_entity.id
_entity.type
_entity.pdbx_description
1 polymer ?
#
loop_
_entity_poly.entity_id
_entity_poly.type
_entity_poly.pdbx_seq_one_letter_code
_entity_poly.pdbx_strand_id
1 'polypeptide(L)'
;FPREALVLASVAAAVVHFFLQSMVLVAALVVFRRMPAVEYFPVLLLAIVVLLLLCTSLAIALSAVNVYLRDTQHLLEVALLAWFWLSAIAYNYGLVAQRLVARYGPNGEWIATLNPVLVVVVTFQRTLYNPAPLTDAQRADPNFVPVLPEHPMGWYATHLAIAGLVSLVLLYGALALFSRLEDNFAQEI
;
A
#
# COMPACT_ATOMS: atom_id res chain seq x y z
N PHE A 1 23.87 16.54 14.20
CA PHE A 1 22.45 16.09 14.28
C PHE A 1 22.23 15.04 13.20
N PRO A 2 21.68 13.85 13.51
CA PRO A 2 21.48 12.83 12.49
C PRO A 2 20.48 13.35 11.45
N ARG A 3 20.92 13.46 10.21
CA ARG A 3 20.10 14.00 9.09
C ARG A 3 18.89 13.14 8.80
N GLU A 4 18.97 11.85 9.09
CA GLU A 4 17.84 10.90 9.01
C GLU A 4 16.65 11.31 9.90
N ALA A 5 16.91 12.00 11.02
CA ALA A 5 15.86 12.47 11.92
C ALA A 5 14.88 13.46 11.25
N LEU A 6 15.33 14.25 10.27
CA LEU A 6 14.47 15.16 9.50
C LEU A 6 13.50 14.38 8.62
N VAL A 7 13.98 13.32 7.97
CA VAL A 7 13.15 12.44 7.14
C VAL A 7 12.11 11.72 8.01
N LEU A 8 12.55 11.18 9.17
CA LEU A 8 11.65 10.51 10.11
C LEU A 8 10.61 11.46 10.69
N ALA A 9 10.96 12.72 10.96
CA ALA A 9 10.02 13.74 11.42
C ALA A 9 8.93 14.02 10.36
N SER A 10 9.31 14.10 9.09
CA SER A 10 8.37 14.27 7.97
C SER A 10 7.42 13.07 7.82
N VAL A 11 7.95 11.85 7.96
CA VAL A 11 7.14 10.62 7.97
C VAL A 11 6.18 10.62 9.16
N ALA A 12 6.66 11.00 10.37
CA ALA A 12 5.81 11.08 11.56
C ALA A 12 4.67 12.09 11.40
N ALA A 13 4.92 13.25 10.79
CA ALA A 13 3.89 14.22 10.47
C ALA A 13 2.83 13.65 9.50
N ALA A 14 3.27 12.93 8.46
CA ALA A 14 2.36 12.26 7.53
C ALA A 14 1.51 11.18 8.22
N VAL A 15 2.09 10.44 9.17
CA VAL A 15 1.37 9.45 9.99
C VAL A 15 0.28 10.10 10.83
N VAL A 16 0.54 11.25 11.45
CA VAL A 16 -0.49 12.01 12.19
C VAL A 16 -1.64 12.39 11.26
N HIS A 17 -1.36 12.92 10.08
CA HIS A 17 -2.38 13.25 9.08
C HIS A 17 -3.18 12.02 8.62
N PHE A 18 -2.50 10.90 8.41
CA PHE A 18 -3.16 9.63 8.06
C PHE A 18 -4.16 9.20 9.15
N PHE A 19 -3.80 9.26 10.42
CA PHE A 19 -4.71 8.91 11.52
C PHE A 19 -5.88 9.88 11.64
N LEU A 20 -5.65 11.20 11.47
CA LEU A 20 -6.73 12.18 11.47
C LEU A 20 -7.73 11.92 10.34
N GLN A 21 -7.26 11.64 9.13
CA GLN A 21 -8.11 11.27 8.00
C GLN A 21 -8.85 9.94 8.24
N SER A 22 -8.18 8.97 8.87
CA SER A 22 -8.80 7.69 9.25
C SER A 22 -9.93 7.87 10.27
N MET A 23 -9.82 8.82 11.20
CA MET A 23 -10.92 9.15 12.13
C MET A 23 -12.13 9.70 11.39
N VAL A 24 -11.92 10.56 10.39
CA VAL A 24 -13.03 11.07 9.55
C VAL A 24 -13.69 9.93 8.77
N LEU A 25 -12.89 9.01 8.23
CA LEU A 25 -13.42 7.83 7.54
C LEU A 25 -14.24 6.95 8.47
N VAL A 26 -13.77 6.68 9.69
CA VAL A 26 -14.49 5.90 10.70
C VAL A 26 -15.80 6.60 11.07
N ALA A 27 -15.78 7.91 11.29
CA ALA A 27 -17.00 8.67 11.54
C ALA A 27 -18.01 8.56 10.40
N ALA A 28 -17.54 8.64 9.14
CA ALA A 28 -18.39 8.45 7.98
C ALA A 28 -19.00 7.04 7.93
N LEU A 29 -18.22 5.98 8.22
CA LEU A 29 -18.73 4.60 8.27
C LEU A 29 -19.85 4.45 9.32
N VAL A 30 -19.69 5.08 10.49
CA VAL A 30 -20.73 5.09 11.55
C VAL A 30 -21.99 5.81 11.06
N VAL A 31 -21.86 6.99 10.45
CA VAL A 31 -23.00 7.76 9.92
C VAL A 31 -23.76 6.97 8.85
N PHE A 32 -23.05 6.32 7.95
CA PHE A 32 -23.63 5.49 6.89
C PHE A 32 -24.05 4.08 7.35
N ARG A 33 -23.92 3.78 8.64
CA ARG A 33 -24.24 2.47 9.25
C ARG A 33 -23.53 1.30 8.56
N ARG A 34 -22.31 1.53 8.04
CA ARG A 34 -21.48 0.49 7.46
C ARG A 34 -20.60 -0.09 8.56
N MET A 35 -20.82 -1.36 8.91
CA MET A 35 -20.02 -2.04 9.95
C MET A 35 -18.77 -2.64 9.30
N PRO A 36 -17.55 -2.23 9.74
CA PRO A 36 -16.32 -2.87 9.30
C PRO A 36 -16.29 -4.36 9.64
N ALA A 37 -15.55 -5.13 8.85
CA ALA A 37 -15.31 -6.55 9.13
C ALA A 37 -14.29 -6.70 10.28
N VAL A 38 -14.76 -6.76 11.51
CA VAL A 38 -13.92 -6.80 12.73
C VAL A 38 -12.97 -8.00 12.72
N GLU A 39 -13.37 -9.10 12.11
CA GLU A 39 -12.55 -10.30 11.94
C GLU A 39 -11.24 -10.03 11.16
N TYR A 40 -11.23 -9.03 10.26
CA TYR A 40 -10.05 -8.65 9.46
C TYR A 40 -9.17 -7.58 10.13
N PHE A 41 -9.50 -7.12 11.35
CA PHE A 41 -8.67 -6.12 12.05
C PHE A 41 -7.20 -6.53 12.26
N PRO A 42 -6.86 -7.80 12.57
CA PRO A 42 -5.46 -8.20 12.69
C PRO A 42 -4.65 -7.96 11.41
N VAL A 43 -5.24 -8.28 10.23
CA VAL A 43 -4.58 -8.04 8.95
C VAL A 43 -4.59 -6.55 8.57
N LEU A 44 -5.56 -5.77 9.03
CA LEU A 44 -5.55 -4.31 8.87
C LEU A 44 -4.39 -3.68 9.63
N LEU A 45 -4.15 -4.09 10.88
CA LEU A 45 -2.99 -3.62 11.66
C LEU A 45 -1.67 -3.99 10.98
N LEU A 46 -1.57 -5.22 10.47
CA LEU A 46 -0.41 -5.65 9.70
C LEU A 46 -0.24 -4.78 8.43
N ALA A 47 -1.32 -4.45 7.72
CA ALA A 47 -1.29 -3.59 6.54
C ALA A 47 -0.79 -2.18 6.88
N ILE A 48 -1.19 -1.61 8.02
CA ILE A 48 -0.68 -0.31 8.50
C ILE A 48 0.82 -0.38 8.76
N VAL A 49 1.30 -1.43 9.44
CA VAL A 49 2.75 -1.60 9.70
C VAL A 49 3.52 -1.73 8.40
N VAL A 50 3.05 -2.54 7.45
CA VAL A 50 3.69 -2.71 6.13
C VAL A 50 3.71 -1.38 5.36
N LEU A 51 2.62 -0.62 5.38
CA LEU A 51 2.54 0.70 4.75
C LEU A 51 3.56 1.66 5.33
N LEU A 52 3.67 1.73 6.66
CA LEU A 52 4.62 2.61 7.35
C LEU A 52 6.07 2.22 7.04
N LEU A 53 6.39 0.92 7.03
CA LEU A 53 7.72 0.43 6.65
C LEU A 53 8.05 0.80 5.20
N LEU A 54 7.13 0.60 4.27
CA LEU A 54 7.31 0.93 2.87
C LEU A 54 7.52 2.45 2.67
N CYS A 55 6.64 3.27 3.26
CA CYS A 55 6.75 4.73 3.16
C CYS A 55 8.05 5.25 3.76
N THR A 56 8.46 4.73 4.92
CA THR A 56 9.72 5.12 5.57
C THR A 56 10.92 4.75 4.71
N SER A 57 10.95 3.53 4.16
CA SER A 57 12.05 3.08 3.31
C SER A 57 12.20 3.93 2.06
N LEU A 58 11.08 4.24 1.40
CA LEU A 58 11.07 5.11 0.21
C LEU A 58 11.45 6.55 0.55
N ALA A 59 10.96 7.09 1.67
CA ALA A 59 11.29 8.45 2.10
C ALA A 59 12.80 8.61 2.35
N ILE A 60 13.45 7.66 3.04
CA ILE A 60 14.89 7.68 3.27
C ILE A 60 15.67 7.54 1.96
N ALA A 61 15.30 6.57 1.10
CA ALA A 61 15.98 6.37 -0.17
C ALA A 61 15.88 7.60 -1.08
N LEU A 62 14.66 8.13 -1.23
CA LEU A 62 14.41 9.28 -2.13
C LEU A 62 15.01 10.57 -1.59
N SER A 63 15.07 10.77 -0.26
CA SER A 63 15.74 11.93 0.32
C SER A 63 17.23 11.94 0.01
N ALA A 64 17.89 10.77 0.07
CA ALA A 64 19.29 10.63 -0.29
C ALA A 64 19.53 10.93 -1.79
N VAL A 65 18.67 10.41 -2.67
CA VAL A 65 18.77 10.63 -4.11
C VAL A 65 18.51 12.08 -4.48
N ASN A 66 17.55 12.74 -3.82
CA ASN A 66 17.16 14.12 -4.11
C ASN A 66 18.27 15.15 -3.85
N VAL A 67 19.24 14.84 -2.98
CA VAL A 67 20.41 15.69 -2.76
C VAL A 67 21.27 15.80 -4.03
N TYR A 68 21.41 14.69 -4.77
CA TYR A 68 22.22 14.63 -5.99
C TYR A 68 21.45 15.01 -7.25
N LEU A 69 20.17 14.66 -7.30
CA LEU A 69 19.32 14.83 -8.47
C LEU A 69 18.12 15.73 -8.10
N ARG A 70 18.24 17.03 -8.30
CA ARG A 70 17.17 18.01 -7.98
C ARG A 70 15.85 17.76 -8.73
N ASP A 71 15.91 17.12 -9.90
CA ASP A 71 14.74 16.77 -10.70
C ASP A 71 13.95 15.57 -10.12
N THR A 72 14.49 14.89 -9.11
CA THR A 72 13.84 13.72 -8.47
C THR A 72 12.42 14.04 -8.00
N GLN A 73 12.16 15.26 -7.53
CA GLN A 73 10.84 15.68 -7.07
C GLN A 73 9.80 15.60 -8.20
N HIS A 74 10.08 16.15 -9.37
CA HIS A 74 9.15 16.14 -10.49
C HIS A 74 8.94 14.74 -11.06
N LEU A 75 10.01 13.94 -11.13
CA LEU A 75 9.89 12.52 -11.52
C LEU A 75 9.06 11.72 -10.53
N LEU A 76 9.19 12.01 -9.23
CA LEU A 76 8.42 11.35 -8.18
C LEU A 76 6.93 11.67 -8.27
N GLU A 77 6.56 12.92 -8.56
CA GLU A 77 5.15 13.32 -8.74
C GLU A 77 4.48 12.50 -9.84
N VAL A 78 5.14 12.35 -10.99
CA VAL A 78 4.64 11.54 -12.11
C VAL A 78 4.61 10.06 -11.75
N ALA A 79 5.65 9.55 -11.10
CA ALA A 79 5.73 8.15 -10.68
C ALA A 79 4.64 7.80 -9.66
N LEU A 80 4.37 8.68 -8.69
CA LEU A 80 3.29 8.49 -7.71
C LEU A 80 1.91 8.52 -8.36
N LEU A 81 1.69 9.36 -9.36
CA LEU A 81 0.44 9.36 -10.12
C LEU A 81 0.25 8.03 -10.87
N ALA A 82 1.29 7.53 -11.53
CA ALA A 82 1.24 6.22 -12.18
C ALA A 82 1.01 5.09 -11.15
N TRP A 83 1.67 5.14 -10.01
CA TRP A 83 1.51 4.15 -8.94
C TRP A 83 0.11 4.16 -8.32
N PHE A 84 -0.51 5.35 -8.18
CA PHE A 84 -1.91 5.47 -7.77
C PHE A 84 -2.84 4.64 -8.69
N TRP A 85 -2.66 4.76 -10.02
CA TRP A 85 -3.43 3.97 -10.97
C TRP A 85 -3.11 2.46 -10.94
N LEU A 86 -1.89 2.08 -10.58
CA LEU A 86 -1.50 0.68 -10.44
C LEU A 86 -1.99 0.03 -9.13
N SER A 87 -2.46 0.82 -8.16
CA SER A 87 -2.75 0.35 -6.80
C SER A 87 -4.24 0.10 -6.52
N ALA A 88 -5.09 0.03 -7.55
CA ALA A 88 -6.53 -0.23 -7.44
C ALA A 88 -7.28 0.71 -6.47
N ILE A 89 -6.81 1.96 -6.33
CA ILE A 89 -7.43 2.97 -5.47
C ILE A 89 -8.69 3.53 -6.14
N ALA A 90 -8.63 3.80 -7.45
CA ALA A 90 -9.68 4.48 -8.21
C ALA A 90 -10.57 3.54 -9.03
N TYR A 91 -10.32 2.24 -9.03
CA TYR A 91 -11.06 1.28 -9.82
C TYR A 91 -11.30 -0.04 -9.08
N ASN A 92 -12.21 -0.84 -9.60
CA ASN A 92 -12.57 -2.14 -9.06
C ASN A 92 -11.44 -3.16 -9.26
N TYR A 93 -10.83 -3.63 -8.15
CA TYR A 93 -9.77 -4.63 -8.19
C TYR A 93 -10.23 -5.96 -8.80
N GLY A 94 -11.48 -6.36 -8.60
CA GLY A 94 -12.04 -7.59 -9.16
C GLY A 94 -11.93 -7.67 -10.69
N LEU A 95 -12.05 -6.53 -11.39
CA LEU A 95 -11.86 -6.48 -12.86
C LEU A 95 -10.44 -6.81 -13.26
N VAL A 96 -9.46 -6.33 -12.52
CA VAL A 96 -8.03 -6.61 -12.79
C VAL A 96 -7.71 -8.06 -12.47
N ALA A 97 -8.14 -8.55 -11.31
CA ALA A 97 -7.96 -9.94 -10.89
C ALA A 97 -8.53 -10.90 -11.92
N GLN A 98 -9.78 -10.68 -12.37
CA GLN A 98 -10.43 -11.50 -13.38
C GLN A 98 -9.65 -11.52 -14.71
N ARG A 99 -9.19 -10.36 -15.20
CA ARG A 99 -8.40 -10.26 -16.44
C ARG A 99 -7.06 -10.97 -16.33
N LEU A 100 -6.39 -10.86 -15.20
CA LEU A 100 -5.11 -11.50 -14.95
C LEU A 100 -5.27 -13.01 -14.86
N VAL A 101 -6.30 -13.50 -14.17
CA VAL A 101 -6.61 -14.93 -14.10
C VAL A 101 -7.00 -15.48 -15.48
N ALA A 102 -7.80 -14.75 -16.26
CA ALA A 102 -8.19 -15.16 -17.61
C ALA A 102 -6.98 -15.26 -18.58
N ARG A 103 -5.97 -14.38 -18.40
CA ARG A 103 -4.80 -14.33 -19.29
C ARG A 103 -3.65 -15.23 -18.87
N TYR A 104 -3.42 -15.37 -17.56
CA TYR A 104 -2.23 -16.03 -16.99
C TYR A 104 -2.58 -17.30 -16.17
N GLY A 105 -3.87 -17.68 -16.14
CA GLY A 105 -4.35 -18.80 -15.35
C GLY A 105 -4.61 -18.49 -13.87
N PRO A 106 -4.92 -19.50 -13.04
CA PRO A 106 -5.34 -19.30 -11.65
C PRO A 106 -4.37 -18.49 -10.78
N ASN A 107 -3.09 -18.52 -11.12
CA ASN A 107 -2.03 -17.76 -10.40
C ASN A 107 -1.79 -16.35 -10.96
N GLY A 108 -2.54 -15.91 -11.99
CA GLY A 108 -2.34 -14.62 -12.64
C GLY A 108 -2.50 -13.44 -11.70
N GLU A 109 -3.31 -13.59 -10.66
CA GLU A 109 -3.53 -12.54 -9.65
C GLU A 109 -2.25 -12.17 -8.88
N TRP A 110 -1.29 -13.09 -8.75
CA TRP A 110 0.00 -12.80 -8.11
C TRP A 110 0.77 -11.66 -8.77
N ILE A 111 0.55 -11.43 -10.07
CA ILE A 111 1.17 -10.32 -10.79
C ILE A 111 0.75 -8.97 -10.19
N ALA A 112 -0.54 -8.82 -9.85
CA ALA A 112 -1.04 -7.60 -9.21
C ALA A 112 -0.48 -7.45 -7.78
N THR A 113 -0.35 -8.54 -7.04
CA THR A 113 0.13 -8.53 -5.66
C THR A 113 1.64 -8.26 -5.53
N LEU A 114 2.39 -8.22 -6.64
CA LEU A 114 3.77 -7.69 -6.66
C LEU A 114 3.83 -6.21 -6.26
N ASN A 115 2.73 -5.47 -6.43
CA ASN A 115 2.60 -4.12 -5.92
C ASN A 115 2.22 -4.15 -4.43
N PRO A 116 3.12 -3.82 -3.50
CA PRO A 116 2.83 -3.88 -2.06
C PRO A 116 1.72 -2.89 -1.64
N VAL A 117 1.61 -1.74 -2.32
CA VAL A 117 0.55 -0.75 -2.03
C VAL A 117 -0.81 -1.31 -2.42
N LEU A 118 -0.92 -2.05 -3.52
CA LEU A 118 -2.18 -2.69 -3.92
C LEU A 118 -2.67 -3.66 -2.83
N VAL A 119 -1.78 -4.49 -2.29
CA VAL A 119 -2.13 -5.44 -1.22
C VAL A 119 -2.65 -4.72 0.03
N VAL A 120 -2.00 -3.63 0.42
CA VAL A 120 -2.46 -2.76 1.52
C VAL A 120 -3.84 -2.21 1.22
N VAL A 121 -4.04 -1.60 0.04
CA VAL A 121 -5.34 -0.99 -0.37
C VAL A 121 -6.46 -2.02 -0.36
N VAL A 122 -6.25 -3.20 -0.95
CA VAL A 122 -7.26 -4.27 -1.00
C VAL A 122 -7.60 -4.78 0.41
N THR A 123 -6.61 -4.83 1.32
CA THR A 123 -6.85 -5.18 2.74
C THR A 123 -7.70 -4.12 3.44
N PHE A 124 -7.42 -2.83 3.22
CA PHE A 124 -8.25 -1.73 3.75
C PHE A 124 -9.68 -1.79 3.20
N GLN A 125 -9.83 -2.00 1.90
CA GLN A 125 -11.13 -2.12 1.26
C GLN A 125 -11.92 -3.32 1.82
N ARG A 126 -11.28 -4.47 2.02
CA ARG A 126 -11.92 -5.65 2.62
C ARG A 126 -12.40 -5.39 4.03
N THR A 127 -11.55 -4.78 4.85
CA THR A 127 -11.84 -4.56 6.27
C THR A 127 -12.90 -3.48 6.47
N LEU A 128 -12.78 -2.35 5.76
CA LEU A 128 -13.61 -1.16 6.01
C LEU A 128 -14.92 -1.19 5.24
N TYR A 129 -14.91 -1.63 3.97
CA TYR A 129 -16.14 -1.69 3.19
C TYR A 129 -16.98 -2.92 3.50
N ASN A 130 -16.36 -3.97 4.02
CA ASN A 130 -17.02 -5.23 4.38
C ASN A 130 -18.07 -5.63 3.33
N PRO A 131 -17.65 -5.92 2.08
CA PRO A 131 -18.60 -6.28 1.05
C PRO A 131 -19.38 -7.52 1.45
N ALA A 132 -20.69 -7.50 1.21
CA ALA A 132 -21.55 -8.64 1.49
C ALA A 132 -21.04 -9.88 0.71
N PRO A 133 -21.16 -11.08 1.29
CA PRO A 133 -20.81 -12.31 0.58
C PRO A 133 -21.66 -12.45 -0.70
N LEU A 134 -21.05 -13.00 -1.74
CA LEU A 134 -21.72 -13.19 -3.03
C LEU A 134 -22.88 -14.17 -2.87
N THR A 135 -24.01 -13.83 -3.48
CA THR A 135 -25.15 -14.74 -3.58
C THR A 135 -24.85 -15.86 -4.60
N ASP A 136 -25.53 -16.99 -4.50
CA ASP A 136 -25.34 -18.11 -5.43
C ASP A 136 -25.65 -17.69 -6.87
N ALA A 137 -26.63 -16.82 -7.10
CA ALA A 137 -26.94 -16.25 -8.40
C ALA A 137 -25.77 -15.40 -8.95
N GLN A 138 -25.11 -14.61 -8.11
CA GLN A 138 -23.95 -13.80 -8.51
C GLN A 138 -22.71 -14.67 -8.80
N ARG A 139 -22.54 -15.77 -8.07
CA ARG A 139 -21.45 -16.76 -8.34
C ARG A 139 -21.68 -17.52 -9.63
N ALA A 140 -22.92 -17.75 -9.99
CA ALA A 140 -23.29 -18.49 -11.20
C ALA A 140 -23.26 -17.61 -12.48
N ASP A 141 -23.28 -16.29 -12.34
CA ASP A 141 -23.23 -15.38 -13.49
C ASP A 141 -21.78 -15.15 -13.94
N PRO A 142 -21.39 -15.62 -15.14
CA PRO A 142 -20.02 -15.47 -15.65
C PRO A 142 -19.67 -14.01 -15.97
N ASN A 143 -20.64 -13.11 -16.08
CA ASN A 143 -20.43 -11.70 -16.34
C ASN A 143 -20.37 -10.85 -15.06
N PHE A 144 -20.72 -11.42 -13.92
CA PHE A 144 -20.67 -10.71 -12.65
C PHE A 144 -19.21 -10.59 -12.15
N VAL A 145 -18.78 -9.37 -11.94
CA VAL A 145 -17.43 -9.10 -11.38
C VAL A 145 -17.57 -8.49 -9.99
N PRO A 146 -17.16 -9.22 -8.94
CA PRO A 146 -17.18 -8.68 -7.59
C PRO A 146 -16.23 -7.48 -7.46
N VAL A 147 -16.55 -6.54 -6.59
CA VAL A 147 -15.67 -5.39 -6.29
C VAL A 147 -14.33 -5.87 -5.72
N LEU A 148 -14.40 -6.87 -4.84
CA LEU A 148 -13.25 -7.55 -4.27
C LEU A 148 -13.46 -9.06 -4.41
N PRO A 149 -12.46 -9.83 -4.87
CA PRO A 149 -12.49 -11.28 -4.82
C PRO A 149 -12.69 -11.78 -3.38
N GLU A 150 -13.39 -12.91 -3.23
CA GLU A 150 -13.58 -13.56 -1.92
C GLU A 150 -12.32 -14.33 -1.55
N HIS A 151 -11.39 -13.68 -0.86
CA HIS A 151 -10.18 -14.34 -0.33
C HIS A 151 -10.30 -14.60 1.17
N PRO A 152 -9.76 -15.73 1.65
CA PRO A 152 -9.66 -16.00 3.09
C PRO A 152 -8.64 -15.05 3.75
N MET A 153 -8.76 -14.85 5.07
CA MET A 153 -7.83 -14.01 5.84
C MET A 153 -6.36 -14.41 5.63
N GLY A 154 -6.07 -15.70 5.48
CA GLY A 154 -4.71 -16.20 5.22
C GLY A 154 -4.10 -15.65 3.94
N TRP A 155 -4.89 -15.40 2.91
CA TRP A 155 -4.42 -14.78 1.67
C TRP A 155 -3.86 -13.38 1.93
N TYR A 156 -4.63 -12.53 2.66
CA TYR A 156 -4.20 -11.18 3.01
C TYR A 156 -2.94 -11.21 3.88
N ALA A 157 -2.92 -12.08 4.91
CA ALA A 157 -1.78 -12.20 5.81
C ALA A 157 -0.50 -12.61 5.06
N THR A 158 -0.59 -13.59 4.15
CA THR A 158 0.57 -14.06 3.37
C THR A 158 1.13 -12.97 2.47
N HIS A 159 0.27 -12.29 1.70
CA HIS A 159 0.73 -11.25 0.78
C HIS A 159 1.25 -10.01 1.52
N LEU A 160 0.65 -9.65 2.66
CA LEU A 160 1.17 -8.59 3.53
C LEU A 160 2.51 -8.98 4.17
N ALA A 161 2.70 -10.23 4.57
CA ALA A 161 3.98 -10.69 5.10
C ALA A 161 5.08 -10.60 4.03
N ILE A 162 4.80 -10.99 2.79
CA ILE A 162 5.74 -10.85 1.67
C ILE A 162 6.04 -9.38 1.41
N ALA A 163 5.00 -8.52 1.33
CA ALA A 163 5.17 -7.08 1.15
C ALA A 163 5.97 -6.45 2.31
N GLY A 164 5.75 -6.91 3.54
CA GLY A 164 6.48 -6.49 4.73
C GLY A 164 7.97 -6.87 4.67
N LEU A 165 8.28 -8.11 4.26
CA LEU A 165 9.67 -8.54 4.05
C LEU A 165 10.37 -7.71 2.97
N VAL A 166 9.70 -7.47 1.85
CA VAL A 166 10.23 -6.60 0.79
C VAL A 166 10.48 -5.19 1.34
N SER A 167 9.53 -4.63 2.11
CA SER A 167 9.67 -3.30 2.71
C SER A 167 10.83 -3.24 3.72
N LEU A 168 11.08 -4.30 4.50
CA LEU A 168 12.24 -4.39 5.40
C LEU A 168 13.56 -4.43 4.64
N VAL A 169 13.64 -5.21 3.55
CA VAL A 169 14.82 -5.24 2.68
C VAL A 169 15.08 -3.88 2.05
N LEU A 170 14.01 -3.21 1.58
CA LEU A 170 14.11 -1.86 1.05
C LEU A 170 14.56 -0.85 2.12
N LEU A 171 14.05 -0.96 3.36
CA LEU A 171 14.46 -0.10 4.46
C LEU A 171 15.96 -0.26 4.77
N TYR A 172 16.42 -1.51 4.87
CA TYR A 172 17.84 -1.78 5.08
C TYR A 172 18.69 -1.21 3.93
N GLY A 173 18.28 -1.43 2.69
CA GLY A 173 18.95 -0.87 1.50
C GLY A 173 18.96 0.66 1.49
N ALA A 174 17.82 1.29 1.88
CA ALA A 174 17.70 2.74 1.97
C ALA A 174 18.65 3.34 3.02
N LEU A 175 18.75 2.72 4.21
CA LEU A 175 19.69 3.13 5.27
C LEU A 175 21.13 2.96 4.82
N ALA A 176 21.47 1.84 4.18
CA ALA A 176 22.81 1.62 3.64
C ALA A 176 23.18 2.59 2.51
N LEU A 177 22.20 2.95 1.68
CA LEU A 177 22.39 3.97 0.64
C LEU A 177 22.60 5.35 1.28
N PHE A 178 21.76 5.71 2.24
CA PHE A 178 21.82 6.98 2.93
C PHE A 178 23.17 7.16 3.62
N SER A 179 23.65 6.16 4.39
CA SER A 179 24.93 6.22 5.08
C SER A 179 26.13 6.36 4.14
N ARG A 180 26.09 5.72 2.95
CA ARG A 180 27.16 5.86 1.94
C ARG A 180 27.19 7.24 1.27
N LEU A 181 26.03 7.86 1.12
CA LEU A 181 25.91 9.15 0.45
C LEU A 181 26.10 10.33 1.40
N GLU A 182 25.85 10.14 2.70
CA GLU A 182 25.95 11.18 3.72
C GLU A 182 27.37 11.79 3.81
N ASP A 183 28.40 10.97 3.66
CA ASP A 183 29.80 11.42 3.70
C ASP A 183 30.12 12.45 2.60
N ASN A 184 29.40 12.39 1.48
CA ASN A 184 29.61 13.28 0.32
C ASN A 184 28.65 14.48 0.29
N PHE A 185 27.60 14.54 1.14
CA PHE A 185 26.62 15.64 1.16
C PHE A 185 27.24 17.01 1.42
N ALA A 186 28.37 17.06 2.14
CA ALA A 186 29.06 18.32 2.45
C ALA A 186 29.77 18.93 1.22
N GLN A 187 29.92 18.16 0.14
CA GLN A 187 30.61 18.61 -1.09
C GLN A 187 29.62 19.09 -2.17
N GLU A 188 28.34 18.73 -2.05
CA GLU A 188 27.30 19.03 -3.04
C GLU A 188 26.39 20.22 -2.64
N ILE A 189 26.58 20.79 -1.45
CA ILE A 189 25.88 21.99 -0.95
C ILE A 189 26.79 23.20 -1.08
#